data_9db49eca150273b120b4995f1144800b
#
_entry.id   9db49eca150273b120b4995f1144800b
#
_cell.length_a   1.000
_cell.length_b   1.000
_cell.length_c   1.000
_cell.angle_alpha   90.00
_cell.angle_beta   90.00
_cell.angle_gamma   90.00
#
_symmetry.space_group_name_H-M   'P 1'
#
loop_
_entity.id
_entity.type
_entity.pdbx_description
1 polymer ?
#
loop_
_entity_poly.entity_id
_entity_poly.type
_entity_poly.pdbx_seq_one_letter_code
_entity_poly.pdbx_strand_id
1 'polypeptide(L)'
;MLKKIYSYIRHLRKNIKMIFVRREIARNCTLEGACHGFRIDSRVWLACGSTRDDVVLCDHSEMFGIINSYNHGKVVMHEWSKLGPDSVISCANHIEIGRDTAIAFGVMVVDHNYHPVNPDDRRYMRHTPHRSPECSPRYAASAPIIIGENVLLGSDSRICKGVTIGDNAIIAANSVVTHDVPANAIAAGNPARIVKEHIDQSTTPIFPLKQE
;
A
#
# COMPACT_ATOMS: atom_id res chain seq x y z
N MET A 1 40.57 -7.97 13.82
CA MET A 1 39.70 -8.10 15.01
C MET A 1 38.65 -6.96 15.06
N LEU A 2 39.07 -5.69 15.08
CA LEU A 2 38.15 -4.52 15.19
C LEU A 2 37.05 -4.45 14.14
N LYS A 3 37.30 -4.74 12.86
CA LYS A 3 36.26 -4.75 11.79
C LYS A 3 35.16 -5.80 12.02
N LYS A 4 35.50 -6.97 12.57
CA LYS A 4 34.54 -8.03 12.92
C LYS A 4 33.66 -7.60 14.11
N ILE A 5 34.24 -6.97 15.12
CA ILE A 5 33.51 -6.44 16.27
C ILE A 5 32.57 -5.33 15.85
N TYR A 6 33.00 -4.39 15.00
CA TYR A 6 32.17 -3.32 14.47
C TYR A 6 30.99 -3.85 13.64
N SER A 7 31.24 -4.84 12.77
CA SER A 7 30.19 -5.51 11.99
C SER A 7 29.16 -6.20 12.90
N TYR A 8 29.61 -6.90 13.94
CA TYR A 8 28.76 -7.55 14.93
C TYR A 8 27.88 -6.55 15.69
N ILE A 9 28.45 -5.45 16.19
CA ILE A 9 27.71 -4.38 16.88
C ILE A 9 26.68 -3.74 15.95
N ARG A 10 27.02 -3.49 14.69
CA ARG A 10 26.10 -2.95 13.69
C ARG A 10 24.92 -3.90 13.44
N HIS A 11 25.19 -5.19 13.33
CA HIS A 11 24.16 -6.23 13.15
C HIS A 11 23.23 -6.32 14.37
N LEU A 12 23.80 -6.32 15.58
CA LEU A 12 23.04 -6.32 16.82
C LEU A 12 22.13 -5.09 16.95
N ARG A 13 22.64 -3.89 16.67
CA ARG A 13 21.84 -2.66 16.64
C ARG A 13 20.69 -2.72 15.64
N LYS A 14 20.92 -3.28 14.47
CA LYS A 14 19.88 -3.49 13.45
C LYS A 14 18.79 -4.44 13.98
N ASN A 15 19.17 -5.55 14.58
CA ASN A 15 18.22 -6.53 15.12
C ASN A 15 17.38 -5.93 16.25
N ILE A 16 17.99 -5.17 17.17
CA ILE A 16 17.27 -4.48 18.24
C ILE A 16 16.25 -3.50 17.65
N LYS A 17 16.66 -2.67 16.66
CA LYS A 17 15.74 -1.74 16.00
C LYS A 17 14.56 -2.47 15.33
N MET A 18 14.79 -3.63 14.70
CA MET A 18 13.73 -4.43 14.08
C MET A 18 12.72 -4.98 15.11
N ILE A 19 13.16 -5.32 16.33
CA ILE A 19 12.26 -5.72 17.40
C ILE A 19 11.30 -4.57 17.76
N PHE A 20 11.80 -3.34 17.86
CA PHE A 20 10.97 -2.17 18.12
C PHE A 20 9.99 -1.89 16.98
N VAL A 21 10.43 -1.96 15.72
CA VAL A 21 9.56 -1.79 14.54
C VAL A 21 8.43 -2.82 14.56
N ARG A 22 8.73 -4.09 14.74
CA ARG A 22 7.71 -5.16 14.81
C ARG A 22 6.70 -4.92 15.93
N ARG A 23 7.16 -4.49 17.12
CA ARG A 23 6.28 -4.17 18.25
C ARG A 23 5.39 -2.96 17.96
N GLU A 24 5.93 -1.94 17.33
CA GLU A 24 5.17 -0.74 16.94
C GLU A 24 4.09 -1.10 15.91
N ILE A 25 4.45 -1.85 14.87
CA ILE A 25 3.50 -2.32 13.85
C ILE A 25 2.41 -3.17 14.50
N ALA A 26 2.76 -4.16 15.32
CA ALA A 26 1.78 -5.03 15.99
C ALA A 26 0.85 -4.29 16.98
N ARG A 27 1.19 -3.07 17.42
CA ARG A 27 0.29 -2.21 18.18
C ARG A 27 -0.72 -1.47 17.28
N ASN A 28 -0.34 -1.22 16.04
CA ASN A 28 -1.07 -0.37 15.10
C ASN A 28 -1.79 -1.14 14.01
N CYS A 29 -1.65 -2.47 13.94
CA CYS A 29 -2.40 -3.31 13.01
C CYS A 29 -2.67 -4.70 13.58
N THR A 30 -3.64 -5.39 13.01
CA THR A 30 -3.90 -6.81 13.24
C THR A 30 -3.01 -7.63 12.32
N LEU A 31 -2.22 -8.53 12.92
CA LEU A 31 -1.37 -9.49 12.20
C LEU A 31 -2.05 -10.86 12.24
N GLU A 32 -2.41 -11.40 11.10
CA GLU A 32 -2.94 -12.74 10.95
C GLU A 32 -1.83 -13.68 10.51
N GLY A 33 -1.65 -14.81 11.21
CA GLY A 33 -0.54 -15.72 10.97
C GLY A 33 0.77 -15.30 11.64
N ALA A 34 1.86 -15.99 11.29
CA ALA A 34 3.15 -15.85 11.98
C ALA A 34 4.26 -15.22 11.13
N CYS A 35 4.12 -15.23 9.81
CA CYS A 35 5.18 -14.87 8.86
C CYS A 35 4.91 -13.51 8.23
N HIS A 36 5.58 -12.45 8.73
CA HIS A 36 5.49 -11.11 8.15
C HIS A 36 6.87 -10.50 7.93
N GLY A 37 7.05 -9.88 6.77
CA GLY A 37 8.24 -9.13 6.43
C GLY A 37 8.09 -7.63 6.73
N PHE A 38 9.07 -7.05 7.45
CA PHE A 38 9.13 -5.61 7.71
C PHE A 38 10.53 -5.07 7.48
N ARG A 39 10.64 -3.76 7.20
CA ARG A 39 11.90 -3.02 7.17
C ARG A 39 11.97 -2.04 8.35
N ILE A 40 13.15 -1.44 8.54
CA ILE A 40 13.39 -0.48 9.65
C ILE A 40 12.59 0.81 9.50
N ASP A 41 12.18 1.13 8.30
CA ASP A 41 11.39 2.29 7.88
C ASP A 41 9.89 2.00 7.70
N SER A 42 9.48 0.72 7.85
CA SER A 42 8.06 0.34 7.82
C SER A 42 7.27 1.03 8.93
N ARG A 43 6.10 1.59 8.61
CA ARG A 43 5.23 2.32 9.55
C ARG A 43 3.77 2.05 9.30
N VAL A 44 2.98 2.02 10.37
CA VAL A 44 1.52 2.11 10.33
C VAL A 44 1.10 3.29 11.19
N TRP A 45 0.42 4.25 10.57
CA TRP A 45 -0.13 5.43 11.23
C TRP A 45 -1.65 5.33 11.31
N LEU A 46 -2.17 5.48 12.51
CA LEU A 46 -3.59 5.51 12.78
C LEU A 46 -3.97 6.93 13.24
N ALA A 47 -4.90 7.55 12.56
CA ALA A 47 -5.30 8.92 12.85
C ALA A 47 -6.83 9.10 12.75
N CYS A 48 -7.33 10.13 13.37
CA CYS A 48 -8.73 10.56 13.27
C CYS A 48 -9.73 9.44 13.65
N GLY A 49 -9.45 8.70 14.71
CA GLY A 49 -10.32 7.64 15.23
C GLY A 49 -9.98 6.23 14.75
N SER A 50 -9.08 6.08 13.77
CA SER A 50 -8.65 4.75 13.33
C SER A 50 -8.00 3.95 14.45
N THR A 51 -8.24 2.64 14.44
CA THR A 51 -7.77 1.67 15.41
C THR A 51 -6.90 0.61 14.72
N ARG A 52 -6.26 -0.25 15.50
CA ARG A 52 -5.48 -1.36 14.98
C ARG A 52 -6.28 -2.33 14.10
N ASP A 53 -7.59 -2.44 14.34
CA ASP A 53 -8.48 -3.36 13.63
C ASP A 53 -8.89 -2.81 12.24
N ASP A 54 -8.52 -1.57 11.95
CA ASP A 54 -8.71 -0.96 10.64
C ASP A 54 -7.58 -1.32 9.65
N VAL A 55 -6.47 -1.93 10.13
CA VAL A 55 -5.37 -2.39 9.27
C VAL A 55 -5.10 -3.86 9.56
N VAL A 56 -5.30 -4.72 8.56
CA VAL A 56 -5.10 -6.16 8.65
C VAL A 56 -4.01 -6.59 7.68
N LEU A 57 -3.01 -7.29 8.19
CA LEU A 57 -1.95 -7.92 7.40
C LEU A 57 -2.08 -9.43 7.54
N CYS A 58 -2.49 -10.11 6.48
CA CYS A 58 -2.63 -11.56 6.45
C CYS A 58 -1.27 -12.26 6.35
N ASP A 59 -1.24 -13.56 6.59
CA ASP A 59 -0.01 -14.34 6.73
C ASP A 59 0.90 -14.22 5.48
N HIS A 60 2.20 -14.32 5.68
CA HIS A 60 3.24 -14.15 4.66
C HIS A 60 3.23 -12.80 3.92
N SER A 61 2.46 -11.81 4.38
CA SER A 61 2.51 -10.48 3.78
C SER A 61 3.82 -9.75 4.13
N GLU A 62 4.33 -8.93 3.20
CA GLU A 62 5.53 -8.11 3.38
C GLU A 62 5.19 -6.62 3.29
N MET A 63 5.38 -5.88 4.36
CA MET A 63 5.15 -4.44 4.40
C MET A 63 6.47 -3.69 4.59
N PHE A 64 7.03 -3.18 3.48
CA PHE A 64 8.28 -2.41 3.48
C PHE A 64 8.08 -0.90 3.33
N GLY A 65 6.84 -0.46 3.18
CA GLY A 65 6.43 0.92 3.04
C GLY A 65 5.68 1.45 4.27
N ILE A 66 4.77 2.38 4.01
CA ILE A 66 3.96 3.08 5.01
C ILE A 66 2.48 2.85 4.73
N ILE A 67 1.72 2.54 5.78
CA ILE A 67 0.26 2.50 5.74
C ILE A 67 -0.28 3.60 6.66
N ASN A 68 -1.13 4.47 6.12
CA ASN A 68 -1.86 5.47 6.87
C ASN A 68 -3.35 5.15 6.84
N SER A 69 -3.98 5.01 8.00
CA SER A 69 -5.44 4.88 8.11
C SER A 69 -6.02 6.10 8.83
N TYR A 70 -7.06 6.69 8.24
CA TYR A 70 -7.79 7.84 8.72
C TYR A 70 -9.29 7.51 8.82
N ASN A 71 -9.96 7.96 9.87
CA ASN A 71 -11.44 7.87 10.01
C ASN A 71 -11.99 6.45 9.86
N HIS A 72 -11.31 5.47 10.47
CA HIS A 72 -11.64 4.05 10.32
C HIS A 72 -11.54 3.51 8.88
N GLY A 73 -10.71 4.13 8.04
CA GLY A 73 -10.39 3.61 6.72
C GLY A 73 -9.71 2.24 6.83
N LYS A 74 -10.33 1.24 6.19
CA LYS A 74 -9.90 -0.16 6.30
C LYS A 74 -8.85 -0.50 5.24
N VAL A 75 -7.75 -1.07 5.67
CA VAL A 75 -6.71 -1.61 4.80
C VAL A 75 -6.56 -3.11 5.07
N VAL A 76 -6.68 -3.92 4.02
CA VAL A 76 -6.43 -5.36 4.09
C VAL A 76 -5.33 -5.71 3.08
N MET A 77 -4.27 -6.33 3.56
CA MET A 77 -3.25 -6.95 2.71
C MET A 77 -3.36 -8.47 2.86
N HIS A 78 -3.82 -9.13 1.81
CA HIS A 78 -3.99 -10.59 1.80
C HIS A 78 -2.64 -11.32 1.76
N GLU A 79 -2.69 -12.64 1.89
CA GLU A 79 -1.52 -13.49 2.01
C GLU A 79 -0.57 -13.31 0.81
N TRP A 80 0.72 -13.37 1.08
CA TRP A 80 1.80 -13.24 0.09
C TRP A 80 1.83 -11.90 -0.65
N SER A 81 0.97 -10.93 -0.25
CA SER A 81 1.02 -9.59 -0.82
C SER A 81 2.23 -8.81 -0.30
N LYS A 82 2.71 -7.87 -1.11
CA LYS A 82 3.92 -7.11 -0.78
C LYS A 82 3.76 -5.62 -1.07
N LEU A 83 4.00 -4.79 -0.05
CA LEU A 83 4.17 -3.35 -0.18
C LEU A 83 5.67 -3.01 -0.23
N GLY A 84 6.14 -2.56 -1.38
CA GLY A 84 7.53 -2.22 -1.61
C GLY A 84 8.04 -1.01 -0.82
N PRO A 85 9.37 -0.78 -0.79
CA PRO A 85 9.98 0.36 -0.12
C PRO A 85 9.48 1.69 -0.67
N ASP A 86 9.44 2.70 0.20
CA ASP A 86 9.01 4.09 -0.11
C ASP A 86 7.60 4.20 -0.71
N SER A 87 6.86 3.09 -0.71
CA SER A 87 5.46 3.06 -1.12
C SER A 87 4.54 3.45 0.03
N VAL A 88 3.41 4.06 -0.30
CA VAL A 88 2.43 4.57 0.66
C VAL A 88 1.04 4.09 0.30
N ILE A 89 0.38 3.43 1.24
CA ILE A 89 -1.07 3.24 1.24
C ILE A 89 -1.67 4.31 2.16
N SER A 90 -2.61 5.11 1.64
CA SER A 90 -3.30 6.15 2.40
C SER A 90 -4.80 5.95 2.27
N CYS A 91 -5.43 5.56 3.35
CA CYS A 91 -6.80 5.06 3.39
C CYS A 91 -7.68 5.92 4.31
N ALA A 92 -8.82 6.35 3.80
CA ALA A 92 -9.89 7.00 4.57
C ALA A 92 -11.25 6.32 4.37
N ASN A 93 -11.32 5.30 3.50
CA ASN A 93 -12.51 4.52 3.18
C ASN A 93 -12.18 3.02 3.25
N HIS A 94 -11.71 2.43 2.13
CA HIS A 94 -11.34 1.01 2.06
C HIS A 94 -10.32 0.77 0.97
N ILE A 95 -9.23 0.07 1.30
CA ILE A 95 -8.22 -0.40 0.37
C ILE A 95 -7.98 -1.88 0.61
N GLU A 96 -8.16 -2.69 -0.42
CA GLU A 96 -7.91 -4.12 -0.40
C GLU A 96 -6.83 -4.49 -1.40
N ILE A 97 -5.83 -5.25 -0.95
CA ILE A 97 -4.71 -5.74 -1.75
C ILE A 97 -4.82 -7.26 -1.78
N GLY A 98 -5.12 -7.81 -2.94
CA GLY A 98 -5.30 -9.25 -3.13
C GLY A 98 -4.03 -10.07 -2.92
N ARG A 99 -4.21 -11.37 -2.79
CA ARG A 99 -3.16 -12.37 -2.61
C ARG A 99 -2.10 -12.26 -3.72
N ASP A 100 -0.86 -12.57 -3.41
CA ASP A 100 0.29 -12.60 -4.35
C ASP A 100 0.56 -11.27 -5.07
N THR A 101 -0.15 -10.20 -4.72
CA THR A 101 0.01 -8.89 -5.35
C THR A 101 1.29 -8.21 -4.90
N ALA A 102 2.09 -7.77 -5.87
CA ALA A 102 3.34 -7.07 -5.63
C ALA A 102 3.23 -5.58 -5.96
N ILE A 103 3.41 -4.74 -4.95
CA ILE A 103 3.54 -3.29 -5.07
C ILE A 103 5.03 -2.96 -5.05
N ALA A 104 5.55 -2.40 -6.15
CA ALA A 104 6.97 -2.10 -6.30
C ALA A 104 7.40 -0.90 -5.44
N PHE A 105 8.55 -0.29 -5.74
CA PHE A 105 9.11 0.88 -5.06
C PHE A 105 8.32 2.16 -5.39
N GLY A 106 8.12 3.05 -4.40
CA GLY A 106 7.62 4.42 -4.60
C GLY A 106 6.14 4.53 -5.01
N VAL A 107 5.37 3.44 -4.96
CA VAL A 107 3.96 3.43 -5.37
C VAL A 107 3.08 4.15 -4.36
N MET A 108 2.09 4.90 -4.84
CA MET A 108 1.07 5.50 -3.98
C MET A 108 -0.32 4.93 -4.30
N VAL A 109 -0.96 4.34 -3.29
CA VAL A 109 -2.35 3.88 -3.33
C VAL A 109 -3.17 4.77 -2.40
N VAL A 110 -4.08 5.60 -2.94
CA VAL A 110 -4.77 6.64 -2.18
C VAL A 110 -6.25 6.67 -2.52
N ASP A 111 -7.09 6.33 -1.57
CA ASP A 111 -8.54 6.24 -1.73
C ASP A 111 -9.31 7.54 -1.48
N HIS A 112 -8.61 8.66 -1.32
CA HIS A 112 -9.20 9.96 -1.01
C HIS A 112 -8.43 11.13 -1.66
N ASN A 113 -9.04 12.32 -1.65
CA ASN A 113 -8.46 13.52 -2.24
C ASN A 113 -7.56 14.33 -1.29
N TYR A 114 -7.35 13.91 -0.04
CA TYR A 114 -6.73 14.68 1.06
C TYR A 114 -7.47 15.97 1.44
N HIS A 115 -8.02 16.70 0.48
CA HIS A 115 -8.66 18.00 0.68
C HIS A 115 -9.98 18.08 -0.06
N PRO A 116 -10.95 18.88 0.42
CA PRO A 116 -12.19 19.16 -0.29
C PRO A 116 -11.90 19.86 -1.62
N VAL A 117 -12.78 19.65 -2.59
CA VAL A 117 -12.68 20.32 -3.91
C VAL A 117 -13.13 21.76 -3.85
N ASN A 118 -14.06 22.10 -2.96
CA ASN A 118 -14.56 23.47 -2.80
C ASN A 118 -13.42 24.42 -2.35
N PRO A 119 -13.22 25.56 -3.02
CA PRO A 119 -12.12 26.49 -2.71
C PRO A 119 -12.26 27.16 -1.34
N ASP A 120 -13.48 27.41 -0.87
CA ASP A 120 -13.72 28.06 0.43
C ASP A 120 -13.45 27.08 1.58
N ASP A 121 -13.81 25.81 1.43
CA ASP A 121 -13.44 24.76 2.38
C ASP A 121 -11.92 24.59 2.48
N ARG A 122 -11.20 24.63 1.35
CA ARG A 122 -9.73 24.58 1.36
C ARG A 122 -9.12 25.79 2.04
N ARG A 123 -9.73 27.00 1.85
CA ARG A 123 -9.29 28.22 2.52
C ARG A 123 -9.52 28.10 4.02
N TYR A 124 -10.69 27.64 4.45
CA TYR A 124 -11.01 27.40 5.84
C TYR A 124 -10.00 26.43 6.49
N MET A 125 -9.76 25.27 5.88
CA MET A 125 -8.78 24.30 6.39
C MET A 125 -7.37 24.89 6.52
N ARG A 126 -6.95 25.78 5.62
CA ARG A 126 -5.62 26.42 5.68
C ARG A 126 -5.47 27.36 6.87
N HIS A 127 -6.54 27.97 7.32
CA HIS A 127 -6.56 28.84 8.49
C HIS A 127 -6.84 28.11 9.79
N THR A 128 -7.10 26.82 9.74
CA THR A 128 -7.32 25.99 10.91
C THR A 128 -5.99 25.54 11.52
N PRO A 129 -5.87 25.41 12.85
CA PRO A 129 -4.63 24.93 13.47
C PRO A 129 -4.21 23.58 12.91
N HIS A 130 -2.91 23.40 12.69
CA HIS A 130 -2.35 22.15 12.18
C HIS A 130 -2.71 20.98 13.13
N ARG A 131 -3.12 19.85 12.57
CA ARG A 131 -3.61 18.65 13.26
C ARG A 131 -4.99 18.77 13.90
N SER A 132 -5.74 19.82 13.59
CA SER A 132 -7.16 19.86 14.01
C SER A 132 -7.99 18.84 13.20
N PRO A 133 -9.16 18.40 13.74
CA PRO A 133 -10.02 17.43 13.08
C PRO A 133 -10.44 17.86 11.65
N GLU A 134 -10.54 19.16 11.40
CA GLU A 134 -10.92 19.73 10.11
C GLU A 134 -9.84 19.51 9.04
N CYS A 135 -8.58 19.29 9.43
CA CYS A 135 -7.49 18.96 8.51
C CYS A 135 -7.46 17.47 8.12
N SER A 136 -8.44 16.69 8.56
CA SER A 136 -8.55 15.27 8.26
C SER A 136 -9.06 15.01 6.84
N PRO A 137 -8.59 13.95 6.17
CA PRO A 137 -9.14 13.48 4.89
C PRO A 137 -10.64 13.15 4.91
N ARG A 138 -11.27 13.02 6.10
CA ARG A 138 -12.73 12.79 6.24
C ARG A 138 -13.61 13.82 5.53
N TYR A 139 -13.09 15.00 5.29
CA TYR A 139 -13.82 16.07 4.59
C TYR A 139 -13.53 16.11 3.08
N ALA A 140 -12.71 15.19 2.61
CA ALA A 140 -12.40 15.02 1.20
C ALA A 140 -13.19 13.85 0.60
N ALA A 141 -13.48 13.93 -0.69
CA ALA A 141 -14.10 12.81 -1.39
C ALA A 141 -13.20 11.58 -1.34
N SER A 142 -13.78 10.45 -0.96
CA SER A 142 -13.14 9.14 -0.93
C SER A 142 -13.99 8.09 -1.64
N ALA A 143 -13.35 7.05 -2.16
CA ALA A 143 -14.00 5.89 -2.75
C ALA A 143 -13.05 4.68 -2.65
N PRO A 144 -13.56 3.47 -2.43
CA PRO A 144 -12.72 2.30 -2.18
C PRO A 144 -11.81 1.99 -3.37
N ILE A 145 -10.66 1.37 -3.07
CA ILE A 145 -9.75 0.81 -4.07
C ILE A 145 -9.68 -0.69 -3.82
N ILE A 146 -9.93 -1.47 -4.86
CA ILE A 146 -9.84 -2.93 -4.82
C ILE A 146 -8.77 -3.36 -5.81
N ILE A 147 -7.74 -4.03 -5.32
CA ILE A 147 -6.68 -4.60 -6.15
C ILE A 147 -6.77 -6.12 -6.03
N GLY A 148 -6.96 -6.78 -7.16
CA GLY A 148 -7.15 -8.22 -7.26
C GLY A 148 -5.90 -9.03 -6.90
N GLU A 149 -5.95 -10.31 -7.19
CA GLU A 149 -4.87 -11.27 -6.93
C GLU A 149 -3.78 -11.19 -8.01
N ASN A 150 -2.53 -11.47 -7.61
CA ASN A 150 -1.37 -11.56 -8.51
C ASN A 150 -1.18 -10.32 -9.41
N VAL A 151 -1.53 -9.13 -8.90
CA VAL A 151 -1.34 -7.85 -9.59
C VAL A 151 0.08 -7.35 -9.39
N LEU A 152 0.66 -6.74 -10.44
CA LEU A 152 1.93 -6.03 -10.34
C LEU A 152 1.71 -4.53 -10.49
N LEU A 153 1.98 -3.76 -9.44
CA LEU A 153 2.06 -2.30 -9.51
C LEU A 153 3.51 -1.88 -9.71
N GLY A 154 3.81 -1.39 -10.91
CA GLY A 154 5.14 -0.90 -11.28
C GLY A 154 5.59 0.31 -10.46
N SER A 155 6.90 0.50 -10.33
CA SER A 155 7.50 1.55 -9.52
C SER A 155 6.95 2.95 -9.86
N ASP A 156 6.81 3.78 -8.82
CA ASP A 156 6.37 5.17 -8.92
C ASP A 156 4.97 5.35 -9.55
N SER A 157 4.19 4.26 -9.65
CA SER A 157 2.80 4.34 -10.10
C SER A 157 1.89 4.92 -9.00
N ARG A 158 0.76 5.48 -9.42
CA ARG A 158 -0.26 6.03 -8.53
C ARG A 158 -1.61 5.45 -8.83
N ILE A 159 -2.27 4.90 -7.81
CA ILE A 159 -3.64 4.37 -7.89
C ILE A 159 -4.56 5.36 -7.17
N CYS A 160 -5.54 5.88 -7.91
CA CYS A 160 -6.48 6.87 -7.42
C CYS A 160 -7.73 6.20 -6.83
N LYS A 161 -8.45 6.95 -6.01
CA LYS A 161 -9.70 6.52 -5.38
C LYS A 161 -10.73 5.99 -6.39
N GLY A 162 -11.50 4.99 -5.97
CA GLY A 162 -12.60 4.41 -6.74
C GLY A 162 -12.18 3.46 -7.84
N VAL A 163 -10.90 3.06 -7.90
CA VAL A 163 -10.36 2.17 -8.93
C VAL A 163 -10.43 0.71 -8.48
N THR A 164 -10.90 -0.15 -9.37
CA THR A 164 -10.76 -1.60 -9.27
C THR A 164 -9.72 -2.08 -10.29
N ILE A 165 -8.73 -2.86 -9.84
CA ILE A 165 -7.73 -3.51 -10.68
C ILE A 165 -7.98 -5.02 -10.60
N GLY A 166 -8.28 -5.63 -11.74
CA GLY A 166 -8.59 -7.06 -11.84
C GLY A 166 -7.35 -7.94 -11.71
N ASP A 167 -7.56 -9.21 -11.46
CA ASP A 167 -6.53 -10.21 -11.22
C ASP A 167 -5.51 -10.29 -12.36
N ASN A 168 -4.27 -10.60 -12.03
CA ASN A 168 -3.14 -10.72 -12.97
C ASN A 168 -2.83 -9.43 -13.77
N ALA A 169 -3.45 -8.30 -13.45
CA ALA A 169 -3.17 -7.06 -14.16
C ALA A 169 -1.76 -6.53 -13.84
N ILE A 170 -1.20 -5.79 -14.78
CA ILE A 170 0.09 -5.10 -14.62
C ILE A 170 -0.11 -3.61 -14.82
N ILE A 171 0.27 -2.82 -13.85
CA ILE A 171 0.37 -1.36 -13.99
C ILE A 171 1.84 -1.04 -14.26
N ALA A 172 2.12 -0.42 -15.41
CA ALA A 172 3.47 -0.01 -15.76
C ALA A 172 4.01 1.07 -14.82
N ALA A 173 5.33 1.13 -14.67
CA ALA A 173 5.99 2.15 -13.87
C ALA A 173 5.58 3.59 -14.29
N ASN A 174 5.56 4.53 -13.34
CA ASN A 174 5.18 5.94 -13.54
C ASN A 174 3.77 6.16 -14.08
N SER A 175 2.87 5.20 -13.98
CA SER A 175 1.48 5.32 -14.45
C SER A 175 0.58 5.93 -13.38
N VAL A 176 -0.46 6.67 -13.81
CA VAL A 176 -1.51 7.21 -12.94
C VAL A 176 -2.85 6.59 -13.31
N VAL A 177 -3.31 5.67 -12.48
CA VAL A 177 -4.55 4.90 -12.71
C VAL A 177 -5.71 5.66 -12.09
N THR A 178 -6.64 6.09 -12.96
CA THR A 178 -7.84 6.86 -12.60
C THR A 178 -9.15 6.17 -13.01
N HIS A 179 -9.07 5.01 -13.64
CA HIS A 179 -10.19 4.18 -14.08
C HIS A 179 -9.85 2.71 -13.85
N ASP A 180 -10.87 1.88 -13.82
CA ASP A 180 -10.72 0.44 -13.62
C ASP A 180 -9.82 -0.18 -14.69
N VAL A 181 -9.10 -1.22 -14.28
CA VAL A 181 -8.23 -2.02 -15.14
C VAL A 181 -8.75 -3.44 -15.13
N PRO A 182 -9.11 -4.03 -16.30
CA PRO A 182 -9.61 -5.39 -16.34
C PRO A 182 -8.54 -6.41 -15.94
N ALA A 183 -8.99 -7.60 -15.56
CA ALA A 183 -8.10 -8.72 -15.29
C ALA A 183 -7.26 -9.07 -16.55
N ASN A 184 -6.06 -9.60 -16.33
CA ASN A 184 -5.16 -10.03 -17.40
C ASN A 184 -4.80 -8.92 -18.40
N ALA A 185 -4.72 -7.67 -17.94
CA ALA A 185 -4.41 -6.51 -18.78
C ALA A 185 -3.15 -5.77 -18.31
N ILE A 186 -2.53 -5.03 -19.21
CA ILE A 186 -1.48 -4.06 -18.89
C ILE A 186 -2.03 -2.66 -19.10
N ALA A 187 -1.93 -1.82 -18.08
CA ALA A 187 -2.25 -0.39 -18.16
C ALA A 187 -0.98 0.45 -18.01
N ALA A 188 -0.85 1.50 -18.82
CA ALA A 188 0.32 2.38 -18.84
C ALA A 188 -0.05 3.84 -19.10
N GLY A 189 0.76 4.76 -18.59
CA GLY A 189 0.68 6.20 -18.87
C GLY A 189 0.02 7.04 -17.79
N ASN A 190 -0.11 8.35 -18.07
CA ASN A 190 -0.76 9.35 -17.19
C ASN A 190 -1.70 10.23 -18.03
N PRO A 191 -3.04 10.06 -17.93
CA PRO A 191 -3.71 8.95 -17.23
C PRO A 191 -3.45 7.59 -17.89
N ALA A 192 -3.45 6.53 -17.11
CA ALA A 192 -3.21 5.17 -17.61
C ALA A 192 -4.30 4.72 -18.60
N ARG A 193 -3.88 3.99 -19.62
CA ARG A 193 -4.76 3.36 -20.63
C ARG A 193 -4.37 1.90 -20.77
N ILE A 194 -5.32 1.06 -21.14
CA ILE A 194 -5.05 -0.35 -21.45
C ILE A 194 -4.19 -0.38 -22.72
N VAL A 195 -3.00 -0.99 -22.62
CA VAL A 195 -2.05 -1.13 -23.73
C VAL A 195 -1.94 -2.56 -24.20
N LYS A 196 -2.38 -3.53 -23.40
CA LYS A 196 -2.44 -4.94 -23.77
C LYS A 196 -3.51 -5.64 -22.94
N GLU A 197 -4.21 -6.57 -23.54
CA GLU A 197 -5.19 -7.46 -22.89
C GLU A 197 -4.79 -8.92 -23.09
N HIS A 198 -5.43 -9.82 -22.36
CA HIS A 198 -5.26 -11.28 -22.46
C HIS A 198 -3.78 -11.73 -22.31
N ILE A 199 -3.07 -11.15 -21.32
CA ILE A 199 -1.65 -11.49 -21.11
C ILE A 199 -1.46 -12.93 -20.62
N ASP A 200 -2.47 -13.51 -20.01
CA ASP A 200 -2.55 -14.92 -19.62
C ASP A 200 -2.45 -15.87 -20.82
N GLN A 201 -2.93 -15.45 -21.98
CA GLN A 201 -2.92 -16.23 -23.22
C GLN A 201 -1.71 -15.91 -24.12
N SER A 202 -1.08 -14.77 -23.91
CA SER A 202 -0.04 -14.24 -24.80
C SER A 202 1.39 -14.54 -24.34
N THR A 203 1.57 -15.21 -23.21
CA THR A 203 2.89 -15.50 -22.62
C THR A 203 2.96 -16.97 -22.19
N THR A 204 4.13 -17.59 -22.43
CA THR A 204 4.41 -18.94 -21.91
C THR A 204 5.09 -18.83 -20.57
N PRO A 205 4.68 -19.57 -19.52
CA PRO A 205 5.35 -19.58 -18.24
C PRO A 205 6.83 -20.00 -18.39
N ILE A 206 7.74 -19.25 -17.78
CA ILE A 206 9.18 -19.55 -17.77
C ILE A 206 9.50 -20.59 -16.68
N PHE A 207 8.75 -20.54 -15.57
CA PHE A 207 8.91 -21.46 -14.45
C PHE A 207 7.80 -22.50 -14.46
N PRO A 208 8.11 -23.79 -14.23
CA PRO A 208 7.06 -24.78 -14.08
C PRO A 208 6.22 -24.43 -12.85
N LEU A 209 4.90 -24.39 -13.04
CA LEU A 209 3.97 -24.25 -11.92
C LEU A 209 4.19 -25.47 -11.00
N LYS A 210 4.52 -25.24 -9.75
CA LYS A 210 4.50 -26.30 -8.76
C LYS A 210 3.04 -26.78 -8.67
N GLN A 211 2.81 -28.02 -8.99
CA GLN A 211 1.53 -28.66 -8.68
C GLN A 211 1.46 -28.75 -7.16
N GLU A 212 0.49 -28.10 -6.56
CA GLU A 212 0.15 -28.23 -5.14
C GLU A 212 -0.44 -29.59 -4.83
#